data_641a4513c280e253e6a78712ba550f22
#
_entry.id   641a4513c280e253e6a78712ba550f22
#
_cell.length_a   1.000
_cell.length_b   1.000
_cell.length_c   1.000
_cell.angle_alpha   90.00
_cell.angle_beta   90.00
_cell.angle_gamma   90.00
#
_symmetry.space_group_name_H-M   'P 1'
#
loop_
_entity.id
_entity.type
_entity.pdbx_description
1 polymer ?
#
loop_
_entity_poly.entity_id
_entity_poly.type
_entity_poly.pdbx_seq_one_letter_code
_entity_poly.pdbx_strand_id
1 'polypeptide(L)'
;MNYEAAAEKYVAVRKEIDDLEREHKAAKGKLTEKLIALENWMTAKAQEDGLETVKTSHGTAYWSTHHTATVGSREEFFNFCKEHDAWDMVESRASKTGVKSYIEANGAPPPGVNFSSTRVFNLRKAQNKE
;
A
#
# COMPACT_ATOMS: atom_id res chain seq x y z
N MET A 1 3.21 15.03 35.60
CA MET A 1 3.92 14.52 34.42
C MET A 1 4.62 15.67 33.71
N ASN A 2 5.82 15.46 33.27
CA ASN A 2 6.56 16.45 32.48
C ASN A 2 6.91 15.86 31.10
N TYR A 3 7.47 16.64 30.22
CA TYR A 3 7.80 16.21 28.86
C TYR A 3 8.79 15.03 28.83
N GLU A 4 9.77 15.02 29.73
CA GLU A 4 10.77 13.95 29.83
C GLU A 4 10.10 12.62 30.16
N ALA A 5 9.26 12.58 31.19
CA ALA A 5 8.54 11.38 31.60
C ALA A 5 7.55 10.89 30.52
N ALA A 6 6.87 11.83 29.85
CA ALA A 6 5.96 11.49 28.75
C ALA A 6 6.73 10.90 27.55
N ALA A 7 7.87 11.47 27.21
CA ALA A 7 8.70 10.98 26.11
C ALA A 7 9.25 9.57 26.41
N GLU A 8 9.70 9.34 27.64
CA GLU A 8 10.15 8.02 28.10
C GLU A 8 9.05 6.96 27.94
N LYS A 9 7.84 7.25 28.42
CA LYS A 9 6.68 6.36 28.30
C LYS A 9 6.31 6.12 26.83
N TYR A 10 6.33 7.18 26.01
CA TYR A 10 6.01 7.08 24.60
C TYR A 10 6.97 6.13 23.88
N VAL A 11 8.28 6.29 24.10
CA VAL A 11 9.31 5.42 23.49
C VAL A 11 9.14 3.98 23.94
N ALA A 12 8.86 3.74 25.23
CA ALA A 12 8.65 2.40 25.77
C ALA A 12 7.43 1.72 25.14
N VAL A 13 6.31 2.43 25.06
CA VAL A 13 5.07 1.88 24.47
C VAL A 13 5.26 1.62 22.97
N ARG A 14 5.91 2.52 22.26
CA ARG A 14 6.21 2.33 20.82
C ARG A 14 7.06 1.08 20.60
N LYS A 15 8.05 0.85 21.46
CA LYS A 15 8.87 -0.37 21.39
C LYS A 15 8.03 -1.63 21.63
N GLU A 16 7.10 -1.61 22.58
CA GLU A 16 6.19 -2.74 22.83
C GLU A 16 5.34 -3.05 21.61
N ILE A 17 4.81 -2.02 20.95
CA ILE A 17 4.05 -2.18 19.70
C ILE A 17 4.91 -2.81 18.62
N ASP A 18 6.12 -2.32 18.42
CA ASP A 18 7.04 -2.86 17.40
C ASP A 18 7.38 -4.33 17.68
N ASP A 19 7.61 -4.70 18.93
CA ASP A 19 7.90 -6.07 19.32
C ASP A 19 6.70 -7.00 19.07
N LEU A 20 5.48 -6.56 19.38
CA LEU A 20 4.25 -7.30 19.09
C LEU A 20 4.02 -7.49 17.59
N GLU A 21 4.24 -6.47 16.80
CA GLU A 21 4.13 -6.55 15.34
C GLU A 21 5.13 -7.55 14.77
N ARG A 22 6.36 -7.54 15.28
CA ARG A 22 7.41 -8.46 14.84
C ARG A 22 7.06 -9.92 15.16
N GLU A 23 6.60 -10.19 16.38
CA GLU A 23 6.14 -11.53 16.81
C GLU A 23 4.94 -11.99 16.00
N HIS A 24 3.97 -11.11 15.79
CA HIS A 24 2.78 -11.39 15.00
C HIS A 24 3.15 -11.70 13.54
N LYS A 25 4.03 -10.91 12.95
CA LYS A 25 4.49 -11.11 11.58
C LYS A 25 5.21 -12.47 11.42
N ALA A 26 6.04 -12.85 12.39
CA ALA A 26 6.74 -14.13 12.36
C ALA A 26 5.78 -15.31 12.47
N ALA A 27 4.81 -15.26 13.40
CA ALA A 27 3.80 -16.30 13.55
C ALA A 27 2.90 -16.41 12.33
N LYS A 28 2.44 -15.26 11.81
CA LYS A 28 1.61 -15.19 10.60
C LYS A 28 2.36 -15.71 9.38
N GLY A 29 3.65 -15.42 9.27
CA GLY A 29 4.48 -15.88 8.16
C GLY A 29 4.51 -17.40 8.02
N LYS A 30 4.65 -18.11 9.13
CA LYS A 30 4.61 -19.58 9.15
C LYS A 30 3.27 -20.14 8.67
N LEU A 31 2.17 -19.55 9.12
CA LEU A 31 0.83 -19.96 8.71
C LEU A 31 0.58 -19.62 7.24
N THR A 32 1.06 -18.48 6.78
CA THR A 32 0.95 -18.05 5.38
C THR A 32 1.70 -19.01 4.45
N GLU A 33 2.87 -19.49 4.85
CA GLU A 33 3.61 -20.50 4.09
C GLU A 33 2.80 -21.78 3.90
N LYS A 34 2.13 -22.25 4.96
CA LYS A 34 1.24 -23.41 4.87
C LYS A 34 0.07 -23.16 3.93
N LEU A 35 -0.51 -21.97 4.01
CA LEU A 35 -1.64 -21.58 3.17
C LEU A 35 -1.23 -21.54 1.68
N ILE A 36 -0.09 -20.95 1.38
CA ILE A 36 0.47 -20.90 0.01
C ILE A 36 0.73 -22.30 -0.52
N ALA A 37 1.28 -23.21 0.30
CA ALA A 37 1.53 -24.59 -0.11
C ALA A 37 0.22 -25.31 -0.48
N LEU A 38 -0.86 -25.08 0.28
CA LEU A 38 -2.18 -25.63 -0.01
C LEU A 38 -2.78 -25.01 -1.26
N GLU A 39 -2.68 -23.71 -1.45
CA GLU A 39 -3.14 -23.01 -2.65
C GLU A 39 -2.43 -23.55 -3.90
N ASN A 40 -1.12 -23.71 -3.84
CA ASN A 40 -0.33 -24.25 -4.95
C ASN A 40 -0.72 -25.68 -5.29
N TRP A 41 -0.94 -26.52 -4.27
CA TRP A 41 -1.40 -27.89 -4.47
C TRP A 41 -2.76 -27.93 -5.15
N MET A 42 -3.72 -27.15 -4.65
CA MET A 42 -5.07 -27.10 -5.22
C MET A 42 -5.06 -26.56 -6.64
N THR A 43 -4.24 -25.56 -6.92
CA THR A 43 -4.10 -24.97 -8.26
C THR A 43 -3.56 -26.02 -9.25
N ALA A 44 -2.51 -26.72 -8.87
CA ALA A 44 -1.92 -27.76 -9.72
C ALA A 44 -2.91 -28.92 -9.95
N LYS A 45 -3.61 -29.33 -8.90
CA LYS A 45 -4.59 -30.42 -9.00
C LYS A 45 -5.79 -30.03 -9.86
N ALA A 46 -6.31 -28.81 -9.71
CA ALA A 46 -7.42 -28.32 -10.52
C ALA A 46 -7.03 -28.20 -12.00
N GLN A 47 -5.80 -27.77 -12.30
CA GLN A 47 -5.28 -27.73 -13.66
C GLN A 47 -5.19 -29.14 -14.26
N GLU A 48 -4.69 -30.09 -13.50
CA GLU A 48 -4.63 -31.50 -13.91
C GLU A 48 -6.02 -32.05 -14.21
N ASP A 49 -7.00 -31.74 -13.37
CA ASP A 49 -8.38 -32.24 -13.51
C ASP A 49 -9.23 -31.38 -14.46
N GLY A 50 -8.71 -30.28 -14.97
CA GLY A 50 -9.41 -29.37 -15.88
C GLY A 50 -10.57 -28.61 -15.24
N LEU A 51 -10.46 -28.29 -13.93
CA LEU A 51 -11.51 -27.64 -13.17
C LEU A 51 -11.18 -26.18 -12.90
N GLU A 52 -12.15 -25.28 -13.08
CA GLU A 52 -12.04 -23.87 -12.72
C GLU A 52 -12.68 -23.57 -11.37
N THR A 53 -13.55 -24.45 -10.90
CA THR A 53 -14.26 -24.33 -9.63
C THR A 53 -14.33 -25.69 -8.96
N VAL A 54 -13.99 -25.74 -7.68
CA VAL A 54 -14.02 -26.95 -6.87
C VAL A 54 -14.87 -26.70 -5.63
N LYS A 55 -15.99 -27.40 -5.52
CA LYS A 55 -16.87 -27.32 -4.34
C LYS A 55 -16.49 -28.39 -3.33
N THR A 56 -16.33 -27.98 -2.08
CA THR A 56 -16.08 -28.88 -0.96
C THR A 56 -17.04 -28.57 0.18
N SER A 57 -17.12 -29.45 1.17
CA SER A 57 -17.91 -29.20 2.39
C SER A 57 -17.38 -28.04 3.23
N HIS A 58 -16.13 -27.62 3.01
CA HIS A 58 -15.47 -26.54 3.74
C HIS A 58 -15.45 -25.21 2.99
N GLY A 59 -15.87 -25.19 1.74
CA GLY A 59 -15.92 -24.00 0.90
C GLY A 59 -15.72 -24.33 -0.56
N THR A 60 -15.84 -23.33 -1.38
CA THR A 60 -15.68 -23.43 -2.83
C THR A 60 -14.41 -22.72 -3.27
N ALA A 61 -13.49 -23.45 -3.88
CA ALA A 61 -12.28 -22.88 -4.47
C ALA A 61 -12.59 -22.48 -5.92
N TYR A 62 -12.17 -21.28 -6.31
CA TYR A 62 -12.29 -20.82 -7.70
C TYR A 62 -11.09 -19.92 -8.03
N TRP A 63 -10.79 -19.85 -9.32
CA TRP A 63 -9.65 -19.06 -9.81
C TRP A 63 -10.17 -17.95 -10.68
N SER A 64 -9.70 -16.74 -10.40
CA SER A 64 -10.03 -15.53 -11.17
C SER A 64 -8.78 -14.94 -11.78
N THR A 65 -8.93 -14.24 -12.90
CA THR A 65 -7.83 -13.56 -13.56
C THR A 65 -7.84 -12.09 -13.16
N HIS A 66 -6.72 -11.62 -12.65
CA HIS A 66 -6.51 -10.21 -12.35
C HIS A 66 -5.64 -9.60 -13.45
N HIS A 67 -6.06 -8.42 -13.91
CA HIS A 67 -5.31 -7.68 -14.92
C HIS A 67 -4.58 -6.53 -14.25
N THR A 68 -3.34 -6.30 -14.67
CA THR A 68 -2.56 -5.14 -14.24
C THR A 68 -2.06 -4.39 -15.45
N ALA A 69 -2.03 -3.07 -15.34
CA ALA A 69 -1.48 -2.22 -16.37
C ALA A 69 -0.50 -1.24 -15.72
N THR A 70 0.69 -1.17 -16.25
CA THR A 70 1.73 -0.26 -15.75
C THR A 70 2.27 0.59 -16.89
N VAL A 71 2.70 1.81 -16.58
CA VAL A 71 3.27 2.71 -17.56
C VAL A 71 4.73 2.33 -17.78
N GLY A 72 5.04 1.80 -18.98
CA GLY A 72 6.41 1.48 -19.37
C GLY A 72 7.18 2.72 -19.84
N SER A 73 6.54 3.55 -20.65
CA SER A 73 7.05 4.84 -21.07
C SER A 73 5.96 5.90 -20.93
N ARG A 74 6.18 6.83 -20.03
CA ARG A 74 5.23 7.92 -19.77
C ARG A 74 5.01 8.79 -20.99
N GLU A 75 6.07 9.12 -21.72
CA GLU A 75 6.01 9.95 -22.91
C GLU A 75 5.17 9.30 -24.02
N GLU A 76 5.45 8.04 -24.33
CA GLU A 76 4.68 7.30 -25.33
C GLU A 76 3.21 7.16 -24.95
N PHE A 77 2.94 6.84 -23.68
CA PHE A 77 1.59 6.66 -23.21
C PHE A 77 0.78 7.94 -23.26
N PHE A 78 1.35 9.05 -22.77
CA PHE A 78 0.65 10.35 -22.81
C PHE A 78 0.48 10.88 -24.21
N ASN A 79 1.43 10.64 -25.12
CA ASN A 79 1.27 10.99 -26.54
C ASN A 79 0.13 10.21 -27.17
N PHE A 80 0.02 8.92 -26.87
CA PHE A 80 -1.11 8.09 -27.30
C PHE A 80 -2.45 8.63 -26.80
N CYS A 81 -2.54 8.98 -25.49
CA CYS A 81 -3.74 9.53 -24.91
C CYS A 81 -4.15 10.86 -25.56
N LYS A 82 -3.19 11.70 -25.89
CA LYS A 82 -3.41 12.96 -26.61
C LYS A 82 -3.96 12.72 -28.01
N GLU A 83 -3.32 11.84 -28.77
CA GLU A 83 -3.68 11.56 -30.16
C GLU A 83 -5.07 10.93 -30.31
N HIS A 84 -5.46 10.10 -29.33
CA HIS A 84 -6.71 9.34 -29.37
C HIS A 84 -7.77 9.86 -28.41
N ASP A 85 -7.51 10.95 -27.69
CA ASP A 85 -8.38 11.46 -26.63
C ASP A 85 -8.80 10.37 -25.63
N ALA A 86 -7.82 9.57 -25.22
CA ALA A 86 -8.02 8.35 -24.43
C ALA A 86 -7.63 8.53 -22.98
N TRP A 87 -8.08 9.63 -22.36
CA TRP A 87 -7.72 9.99 -20.98
C TRP A 87 -8.41 9.13 -19.92
N ASP A 88 -9.41 8.35 -20.31
CA ASP A 88 -10.05 7.33 -19.47
C ASP A 88 -9.10 6.21 -19.04
N MET A 89 -7.99 6.04 -19.77
CA MET A 89 -6.93 5.07 -19.39
C MET A 89 -5.96 5.59 -18.33
N VAL A 90 -6.08 6.84 -17.92
CA VAL A 90 -5.21 7.48 -16.94
C VAL A 90 -5.96 7.66 -15.62
N GLU A 91 -5.40 7.15 -14.53
CA GLU A 91 -5.92 7.44 -13.20
C GLU A 91 -5.54 8.86 -12.78
N SER A 92 -6.50 9.59 -12.21
CA SER A 92 -6.32 10.99 -11.82
C SER A 92 -5.88 11.09 -10.36
N ARG A 93 -4.66 11.55 -10.15
CA ARG A 93 -4.15 11.86 -8.82
C ARG A 93 -3.31 13.11 -8.86
N ALA A 94 -3.65 14.08 -8.01
CA ALA A 94 -2.84 15.30 -7.87
C ALA A 94 -1.52 14.99 -7.17
N SER A 95 -0.43 15.60 -7.65
CA SER A 95 0.86 15.54 -6.98
C SER A 95 0.87 16.51 -5.81
N LYS A 96 1.03 16.01 -4.59
CA LYS A 96 1.12 16.83 -3.38
C LYS A 96 2.24 17.88 -3.48
N THR A 97 3.40 17.47 -3.94
CA THR A 97 4.57 18.37 -4.08
C THR A 97 4.34 19.43 -5.16
N GLY A 98 3.82 19.03 -6.32
CA GLY A 98 3.52 19.96 -7.42
C GLY A 98 2.43 20.96 -7.06
N VAL A 99 1.37 20.51 -6.39
CA VAL A 99 0.29 21.39 -5.91
C VAL A 99 0.81 22.37 -4.85
N LYS A 100 1.62 21.90 -3.92
CA LYS A 100 2.21 22.75 -2.89
C LYS A 100 3.09 23.85 -3.50
N SER A 101 3.92 23.51 -4.48
CA SER A 101 4.75 24.48 -5.19
C SER A 101 3.91 25.53 -5.93
N TYR A 102 2.83 25.10 -6.56
CA TYR A 102 1.89 26.00 -7.23
C TYR A 102 1.26 26.99 -6.24
N ILE A 103 0.82 26.51 -5.07
CA ILE A 103 0.23 27.35 -4.01
C ILE A 103 1.24 28.37 -3.50
N GLU A 104 2.49 27.98 -3.28
CA GLU A 104 3.56 28.88 -2.83
C GLU A 104 3.80 30.01 -3.84
N ALA A 105 3.71 29.70 -5.12
CA ALA A 105 3.89 30.71 -6.19
C ALA A 105 2.65 31.56 -6.43
N ASN A 106 1.44 31.04 -6.26
CA ASN A 106 0.20 31.68 -6.70
C ASN A 106 -0.80 32.00 -5.57
N GLY A 107 -0.58 31.52 -4.35
CA GLY A 107 -1.38 31.82 -3.17
C GLY A 107 -2.66 31.00 -2.99
N ALA A 108 -3.02 30.17 -3.97
CA ALA A 108 -4.22 29.33 -3.92
C ALA A 108 -4.01 28.05 -4.71
N PRO A 109 -4.71 26.94 -4.37
CA PRO A 109 -4.62 25.71 -5.16
C PRO A 109 -5.16 25.89 -6.57
N PRO A 110 -4.67 25.10 -7.53
CA PRO A 110 -5.21 25.16 -8.90
C PRO A 110 -6.69 24.76 -8.92
N PRO A 111 -7.47 25.23 -9.91
CA PRO A 111 -8.87 24.86 -10.03
C PRO A 111 -9.07 23.33 -10.04
N GLY A 112 -10.07 22.87 -9.30
CA GLY A 112 -10.41 21.45 -9.23
C GLY A 112 -9.59 20.64 -8.22
N VAL A 113 -8.68 21.27 -7.49
CA VAL A 113 -7.86 20.62 -6.47
C VAL A 113 -8.24 21.12 -5.08
N ASN A 114 -8.54 20.17 -4.18
CA ASN A 114 -8.70 20.45 -2.76
C ASN A 114 -7.37 20.17 -2.07
N PHE A 115 -6.87 21.13 -1.30
CA PHE A 115 -5.61 21.01 -0.58
C PHE A 115 -5.84 21.22 0.90
N SER A 116 -5.29 20.32 1.72
CA SER A 116 -5.36 20.43 3.17
C SER A 116 -4.03 20.09 3.81
N SER A 117 -3.76 20.68 4.96
CA SER A 117 -2.57 20.42 5.75
C SER A 117 -2.95 20.07 7.17
N THR A 118 -2.32 19.06 7.72
CA THR A 118 -2.57 18.58 9.08
C THR A 118 -1.24 18.50 9.84
N ARG A 119 -1.23 19.00 11.08
CA ARG A 119 -0.07 18.82 11.95
C ARG A 119 -0.03 17.40 12.47
N VAL A 120 1.13 16.77 12.39
CA VAL A 120 1.36 15.40 12.84
C VAL A 120 2.44 15.42 13.93
N PHE A 121 2.16 14.73 15.04
CA PHE A 121 3.15 14.53 16.10
C PHE A 121 4.22 13.55 15.63
N ASN A 122 5.48 13.89 15.88
CA ASN A 122 6.63 13.02 15.62
C ASN A 122 7.53 13.05 16.86
N LEU A 123 8.08 11.92 17.21
CA LEU A 123 9.10 11.84 18.24
C LEU A 123 10.29 11.05 17.68
N ARG A 124 11.43 11.70 17.58
CA ARG A 124 12.67 11.09 17.13
C ARG A 124 13.44 10.57 18.34
N LYS A 125 13.84 9.30 18.28
CA LYS A 125 14.64 8.70 19.33
C LYS A 125 15.97 9.45 19.49
N ALA A 126 16.37 9.68 20.75
CA ALA A 126 17.65 10.34 21.04
C ALA A 126 18.81 9.50 20.49
N GLN A 127 19.76 10.18 19.86
CA GLN A 127 21.00 9.52 19.40
C GLN A 127 21.99 9.42 20.54
N ASN A 128 22.51 8.20 20.77
CA ASN A 128 23.62 8.02 21.68
C ASN A 128 24.89 8.52 20.98
N LYS A 129 25.47 9.59 21.48
CA LYS A 129 26.80 10.03 21.08
C LYS A 129 27.84 9.27 21.89
N GLU A 130 28.53 8.34 21.26
CA GLU A 130 29.78 7.80 21.82
C GLU A 130 30.95 8.57 21.26
#